data_70d589029541fbd2c664f9e137a2a785
#
_entry.id   70d589029541fbd2c664f9e137a2a785
#
_cell.length_a   1.000
_cell.length_b   1.000
_cell.length_c   1.000
_cell.angle_alpha   90.00
_cell.angle_beta   90.00
_cell.angle_gamma   90.00
#
_symmetry.space_group_name_H-M   'P 1'
#
loop_
_entity.id
_entity.type
_entity.pdbx_description
1 polymer ?
#
loop_
_entity_poly.entity_id
_entity_poly.type
_entity_poly.pdbx_seq_one_letter_code
_entity_poly.pdbx_strand_id
1 'polypeptide(L)'
;MPRLLLALLAALFLALSLLAIGSCAGNADLSVADGTGPDPALPAPKKSLLPLVNVAKAQGWEDGQMPVAAEGLEVAPFAAGLDHPRWLYVLPNGDVLVAETNAQQKKPKSLFDRVQKAVMKRAGAGVKSADRITLLRDNDGDGIAETRSVFLSGLTSPFGMALVEDRLYVANTDGVVSFPYSTGDTELLAEATPLAALPAGELNNHWTKSLIASADGKYLYAGVGSNSDHGENGMDNEQGRAAIWEIETKTGKSRVFATGLRNPVGMDFEPETGTLWTAVNERDDLGGDLVPDYMTSVTDGGFYGWPYSYYGDNLDPRIEEQRPDLVASAIVPDYALGPHTASLGLCFAAGARLGAKWQSGAFVGQHGSWNRKPRSGYKVIYVPFTDGKPDSSPVDVLAGFLDDDGKALGRPVGVAIDNAGALLVADDVGNTIWRVTSKAD
;
A
#
# COMPACT_ATOMS: atom_id res chain seq x y z
N MET A 1 -10.95 50.31 3.49
CA MET A 1 -9.68 49.98 2.80
C MET A 1 -8.57 49.42 3.69
N PRO A 2 -8.26 49.90 4.93
CA PRO A 2 -7.12 49.37 5.71
C PRO A 2 -7.30 47.91 6.21
N ARG A 3 -8.52 47.47 6.48
CA ARG A 3 -8.75 46.10 6.98
C ARG A 3 -8.54 45.01 5.92
N LEU A 4 -8.83 45.33 4.64
CA LEU A 4 -8.60 44.40 3.53
C LEU A 4 -7.11 44.22 3.21
N LEU A 5 -6.35 45.31 3.33
CA LEU A 5 -4.91 45.31 3.14
C LEU A 5 -4.18 44.53 4.25
N LEU A 6 -4.65 44.66 5.51
CA LEU A 6 -4.13 43.89 6.65
C LEU A 6 -4.43 42.39 6.51
N ALA A 7 -5.61 42.03 6.03
CA ALA A 7 -5.99 40.64 5.81
C ALA A 7 -5.19 40.01 4.65
N LEU A 8 -4.91 40.79 3.59
CA LEU A 8 -4.06 40.35 2.48
C LEU A 8 -2.59 40.20 2.89
N LEU A 9 -2.06 41.13 3.70
CA LEU A 9 -0.71 41.03 4.26
C LEU A 9 -0.57 39.88 5.24
N ALA A 10 -1.57 39.62 6.09
CA ALA A 10 -1.58 38.47 6.99
C ALA A 10 -1.67 37.13 6.20
N ALA A 11 -2.47 37.07 5.14
CA ALA A 11 -2.54 35.90 4.27
C ALA A 11 -1.26 35.67 3.47
N LEU A 12 -0.61 36.76 3.02
CA LEU A 12 0.68 36.69 2.32
C LEU A 12 1.80 36.30 3.29
N PHE A 13 1.79 36.80 4.53
CA PHE A 13 2.74 36.44 5.57
C PHE A 13 2.54 34.98 6.01
N LEU A 14 1.30 34.50 6.09
CA LEU A 14 0.97 33.11 6.37
C LEU A 14 1.40 32.19 5.20
N ALA A 15 1.21 32.61 3.95
CA ALA A 15 1.65 31.89 2.77
C ALA A 15 3.18 31.85 2.61
N LEU A 16 3.86 32.97 2.93
CA LEU A 16 5.33 33.06 2.93
C LEU A 16 5.95 32.28 4.11
N SER A 17 5.31 32.30 5.29
CA SER A 17 5.74 31.46 6.41
C SER A 17 5.53 29.97 6.14
N LEU A 18 4.46 29.58 5.48
CA LEU A 18 4.24 28.19 5.04
C LEU A 18 5.26 27.74 3.98
N LEU A 19 5.74 28.65 3.12
CA LEU A 19 6.82 28.39 2.16
C LEU A 19 8.22 28.35 2.81
N ALA A 20 8.46 29.15 3.83
CA ALA A 20 9.74 29.18 4.55
C ALA A 20 9.88 28.03 5.57
N ILE A 21 8.77 27.56 6.15
CA ILE A 21 8.74 26.44 7.11
C ILE A 21 8.98 25.10 6.41
N GLY A 22 8.71 24.99 5.10
CA GLY A 22 9.03 23.79 4.30
C GLY A 22 10.53 23.46 4.21
N SER A 23 11.41 24.29 4.76
CA SER A 23 12.86 24.09 4.67
C SER A 23 13.53 23.55 5.95
N CYS A 24 12.86 23.55 7.10
CA CYS A 24 13.48 23.15 8.37
C CYS A 24 12.84 21.95 9.06
N ALA A 25 11.67 21.50 8.61
CA ALA A 25 10.94 20.41 9.24
C ALA A 25 11.05 19.13 8.38
N GLY A 26 11.58 18.07 8.93
CA GLY A 26 11.58 16.75 8.32
C GLY A 26 12.88 16.29 7.67
N ASN A 27 14.00 16.93 7.98
CA ASN A 27 15.27 16.30 7.68
C ASN A 27 15.42 15.05 8.55
N ALA A 28 15.63 13.92 7.89
CA ALA A 28 16.06 12.71 8.56
C ALA A 28 17.52 12.87 9.01
N ASP A 29 17.86 12.35 10.17
CA ASP A 29 19.24 12.30 10.65
C ASP A 29 19.94 10.98 10.25
N LEU A 30 19.12 9.93 10.03
CA LEU A 30 19.57 8.59 9.66
C LEU A 30 19.32 8.32 8.16
N SER A 31 20.10 7.42 7.59
CA SER A 31 19.78 6.88 6.27
C SER A 31 18.54 5.98 6.34
N VAL A 32 17.91 5.70 5.19
CA VAL A 32 16.81 4.72 5.14
C VAL A 32 17.31 3.33 5.54
N ALA A 33 18.56 3.01 5.18
CA ALA A 33 19.16 1.71 5.50
C ALA A 33 19.32 1.48 7.01
N ASP A 34 19.61 2.51 7.80
CA ASP A 34 19.73 2.40 9.26
C ASP A 34 18.39 2.01 9.91
N GLY A 35 17.26 2.42 9.32
CA GLY A 35 15.90 2.08 9.76
C GLY A 35 15.30 0.88 9.01
N THR A 36 16.12 0.04 8.38
CA THR A 36 15.67 -1.10 7.56
C THR A 36 16.35 -2.39 8.03
N GLY A 37 15.63 -3.50 8.05
CA GLY A 37 16.15 -4.79 8.42
C GLY A 37 15.47 -5.40 9.64
N PRO A 38 15.97 -6.56 10.13
CA PRO A 38 15.42 -7.23 11.31
C PRO A 38 15.72 -6.48 12.61
N ASP A 39 16.76 -5.65 12.64
CA ASP A 39 17.20 -4.87 13.82
C ASP A 39 17.41 -3.39 13.44
N PRO A 40 16.31 -2.65 13.18
CA PRO A 40 16.39 -1.26 12.72
C PRO A 40 16.80 -0.31 13.83
N ALA A 41 17.53 0.76 13.49
CA ALA A 41 17.76 1.87 14.40
C ALA A 41 16.46 2.64 14.65
N LEU A 42 16.03 2.73 15.90
CA LEU A 42 14.84 3.43 16.35
C LEU A 42 15.25 4.61 17.26
N PRO A 43 15.46 5.81 16.70
CA PRO A 43 15.85 6.97 17.51
C PRO A 43 14.69 7.47 18.38
N ALA A 44 14.98 8.36 19.33
CA ALA A 44 13.93 8.97 20.13
C ALA A 44 12.97 9.79 19.26
N PRO A 45 11.64 9.73 19.53
CA PRO A 45 10.65 10.50 18.78
C PRO A 45 10.89 12.00 18.83
N LYS A 46 10.80 12.65 17.67
CA LYS A 46 10.88 14.11 17.55
C LYS A 46 9.49 14.69 17.40
N LYS A 47 9.04 15.47 18.41
CA LYS A 47 7.75 16.17 18.32
C LYS A 47 7.90 17.38 17.40
N SER A 48 7.07 17.47 16.36
CA SER A 48 6.93 18.69 15.54
C SER A 48 5.61 19.39 15.89
N LEU A 49 5.64 20.73 15.95
CA LEU A 49 4.44 21.54 16.13
C LEU A 49 3.61 21.67 14.85
N LEU A 50 4.19 21.32 13.70
CA LEU A 50 3.54 21.36 12.39
C LEU A 50 3.80 20.05 11.67
N PRO A 51 2.81 19.52 10.92
CA PRO A 51 2.99 18.33 10.09
C PRO A 51 4.13 18.54 9.10
N LEU A 52 4.99 17.53 8.99
CA LEU A 52 6.05 17.52 8.00
C LEU A 52 5.43 17.19 6.63
N VAL A 53 5.63 18.05 5.63
CA VAL A 53 5.08 17.84 4.29
C VAL A 53 6.19 18.01 3.25
N ASN A 54 6.56 16.94 2.56
CA ASN A 54 7.55 16.91 1.48
C ASN A 54 7.06 16.08 0.29
N VAL A 55 5.87 16.40 -0.18
CA VAL A 55 5.18 15.66 -1.25
C VAL A 55 5.93 15.81 -2.58
N ALA A 56 6.25 14.68 -3.22
CA ALA A 56 6.67 14.69 -4.62
C ALA A 56 5.48 15.05 -5.52
N LYS A 57 5.66 16.03 -6.40
CA LYS A 57 4.63 16.38 -7.38
C LYS A 57 4.50 15.24 -8.39
N ALA A 58 3.28 14.72 -8.57
CA ALA A 58 3.00 13.76 -9.62
C ALA A 58 3.20 14.39 -11.00
N GLN A 59 3.94 13.71 -11.87
CA GLN A 59 4.21 14.11 -13.24
C GLN A 59 3.76 13.04 -14.23
N GLY A 60 4.01 11.75 -13.92
CA GLY A 60 3.86 10.64 -14.87
C GLY A 60 5.08 10.47 -15.76
N TRP A 61 5.12 9.36 -16.48
CA TRP A 61 6.19 9.02 -17.43
C TRP A 61 5.96 9.76 -18.76
N GLU A 62 7.04 10.23 -19.37
CA GLU A 62 7.03 10.69 -20.75
C GLU A 62 7.17 9.49 -21.72
N ASP A 63 6.84 9.70 -22.99
CA ASP A 63 6.91 8.63 -24.00
C ASP A 63 8.31 7.99 -24.05
N GLY A 64 8.37 6.68 -23.89
CA GLY A 64 9.61 5.91 -23.86
C GLY A 64 10.38 5.93 -22.55
N GLN A 65 9.94 6.67 -21.54
CA GLN A 65 10.50 6.60 -20.19
C GLN A 65 10.01 5.35 -19.44
N MET A 66 10.88 4.74 -18.66
CA MET A 66 10.59 3.56 -17.86
C MET A 66 11.36 3.58 -16.54
N PRO A 67 10.91 2.86 -15.51
CA PRO A 67 11.73 2.60 -14.32
C PRO A 67 13.03 1.88 -14.69
N VAL A 68 13.97 1.95 -13.77
CA VAL A 68 15.28 1.27 -13.92
C VAL A 68 15.23 -0.07 -13.21
N ALA A 69 15.36 -1.16 -13.95
CA ALA A 69 15.44 -2.52 -13.40
C ALA A 69 16.83 -2.83 -12.83
N ALA A 70 16.90 -3.71 -11.83
CA ALA A 70 18.14 -4.22 -11.28
C ALA A 70 18.98 -4.93 -12.35
N GLU A 71 20.29 -5.06 -12.09
CA GLU A 71 21.19 -5.81 -12.96
C GLU A 71 20.70 -7.24 -13.18
N GLY A 72 20.72 -7.69 -14.44
CA GLY A 72 20.21 -8.99 -14.87
C GLY A 72 18.69 -9.03 -15.07
N LEU A 73 17.98 -7.93 -14.81
CA LEU A 73 16.55 -7.78 -15.08
C LEU A 73 16.30 -6.75 -16.18
N GLU A 74 15.15 -6.85 -16.80
CA GLU A 74 14.60 -5.85 -17.73
C GLU A 74 13.16 -5.51 -17.34
N VAL A 75 12.69 -4.36 -17.76
CA VAL A 75 11.34 -3.88 -17.50
C VAL A 75 10.71 -3.36 -18.78
N ALA A 76 9.43 -3.68 -18.98
CA ALA A 76 8.62 -3.17 -20.06
C ALA A 76 7.19 -2.85 -19.57
N PRO A 77 6.42 -2.00 -20.24
CA PRO A 77 5.02 -1.83 -19.93
C PRO A 77 4.22 -3.06 -20.36
N PHE A 78 3.55 -3.74 -19.41
CA PHE A 78 2.55 -4.77 -19.69
C PHE A 78 1.25 -4.16 -20.22
N ALA A 79 0.82 -3.06 -19.60
CA ALA A 79 -0.31 -2.26 -20.06
C ALA A 79 -0.16 -0.82 -19.58
N ALA A 80 -0.42 0.15 -20.44
CA ALA A 80 -0.35 1.57 -20.15
C ALA A 80 -1.73 2.27 -20.34
N GLY A 81 -1.85 3.52 -19.89
CA GLY A 81 -3.07 4.31 -20.03
C GLY A 81 -4.26 3.77 -19.23
N LEU A 82 -3.99 3.15 -18.10
CA LEU A 82 -4.97 2.76 -17.09
C LEU A 82 -5.40 3.97 -16.25
N ASP A 83 -6.42 3.79 -15.42
CA ASP A 83 -7.02 4.85 -14.63
C ASP A 83 -6.69 4.65 -13.14
N HIS A 84 -5.48 5.06 -12.73
CA HIS A 84 -4.99 4.91 -11.36
C HIS A 84 -5.00 3.44 -10.88
N PRO A 85 -4.24 2.53 -11.55
CA PRO A 85 -4.17 1.12 -11.19
C PRO A 85 -3.48 0.95 -9.84
N ARG A 86 -4.12 0.21 -8.92
CA ARG A 86 -3.62 0.07 -7.55
C ARG A 86 -3.32 -1.37 -7.15
N TRP A 87 -4.17 -2.31 -7.55
CA TRP A 87 -4.03 -3.70 -7.11
C TRP A 87 -4.13 -4.66 -8.26
N LEU A 88 -3.44 -5.78 -8.12
CA LEU A 88 -3.32 -6.82 -9.15
C LEU A 88 -3.79 -8.16 -8.59
N TYR A 89 -4.41 -8.95 -9.44
CA TYR A 89 -4.70 -10.36 -9.18
C TYR A 89 -4.51 -11.15 -10.47
N VAL A 90 -3.64 -12.16 -10.44
CA VAL A 90 -3.38 -13.03 -11.58
C VAL A 90 -4.30 -14.23 -11.49
N LEU A 91 -5.16 -14.41 -12.50
CA LEU A 91 -6.06 -15.56 -12.61
C LEU A 91 -5.30 -16.83 -13.03
N PRO A 92 -5.82 -18.03 -12.73
CA PRO A 92 -5.14 -19.29 -13.07
C PRO A 92 -4.85 -19.48 -14.57
N ASN A 93 -5.64 -18.86 -15.45
CA ASN A 93 -5.44 -18.88 -16.89
C ASN A 93 -4.41 -17.85 -17.41
N GLY A 94 -3.83 -17.03 -16.53
CA GLY A 94 -2.85 -16.00 -16.86
C GLY A 94 -3.41 -14.60 -17.07
N ASP A 95 -4.72 -14.43 -17.11
CA ASP A 95 -5.33 -13.10 -17.17
C ASP A 95 -4.99 -12.30 -15.90
N VAL A 96 -4.78 -11.00 -16.06
CA VAL A 96 -4.46 -10.09 -14.95
C VAL A 96 -5.64 -9.17 -14.68
N LEU A 97 -6.21 -9.26 -13.49
CA LEU A 97 -7.21 -8.31 -13.01
C LEU A 97 -6.54 -7.13 -12.33
N VAL A 98 -6.96 -5.93 -12.71
CA VAL A 98 -6.43 -4.67 -12.18
C VAL A 98 -7.55 -3.86 -11.53
N ALA A 99 -7.39 -3.55 -10.25
CA ALA A 99 -8.27 -2.58 -9.58
C ALA A 99 -7.86 -1.15 -9.97
N GLU A 100 -8.66 -0.52 -10.81
CA GLU A 100 -8.55 0.89 -11.14
C GLU A 100 -9.42 1.69 -10.15
N THR A 101 -8.79 2.29 -9.14
CA THR A 101 -9.50 2.67 -7.92
C THR A 101 -8.81 3.81 -7.16
N ASN A 102 -9.60 4.56 -6.41
CA ASN A 102 -9.14 5.56 -5.45
C ASN A 102 -10.16 5.73 -4.32
N ALA A 103 -9.81 6.54 -3.31
CA ALA A 103 -10.73 6.93 -2.25
C ALA A 103 -11.98 7.63 -2.81
N GLN A 104 -13.14 7.34 -2.21
CA GLN A 104 -14.38 8.04 -2.54
C GLN A 104 -14.26 9.54 -2.27
N GLN A 105 -14.64 10.35 -3.25
CA GLN A 105 -14.50 11.81 -3.20
C GLN A 105 -15.45 12.41 -2.14
N LYS A 106 -14.88 13.08 -1.14
CA LYS A 106 -15.64 13.82 -0.11
C LYS A 106 -15.61 15.32 -0.40
N LYS A 107 -16.69 16.02 -0.11
CA LYS A 107 -16.71 17.48 -0.17
C LYS A 107 -15.89 18.03 1.03
N PRO A 108 -14.96 18.97 0.81
CA PRO A 108 -14.22 19.57 1.92
C PRO A 108 -15.17 20.36 2.84
N LYS A 109 -15.10 20.10 4.14
CA LYS A 109 -15.94 20.73 5.15
C LYS A 109 -15.26 21.95 5.77
N SER A 110 -13.92 22.08 5.66
CA SER A 110 -13.12 23.15 6.26
C SER A 110 -12.10 23.75 5.28
N LEU A 111 -11.48 24.87 5.66
CA LEU A 111 -10.34 25.42 4.92
C LEU A 111 -9.14 24.47 4.95
N PHE A 112 -8.91 23.79 6.07
CA PHE A 112 -7.86 22.81 6.25
C PHE A 112 -8.05 21.64 5.27
N ASP A 113 -9.27 21.09 5.15
CA ASP A 113 -9.57 20.00 4.18
C ASP A 113 -9.29 20.44 2.74
N ARG A 114 -9.53 21.72 2.40
CA ARG A 114 -9.22 22.25 1.06
C ARG A 114 -7.71 22.27 0.79
N VAL A 115 -6.92 22.67 1.79
CA VAL A 115 -5.45 22.68 1.69
C VAL A 115 -4.95 21.26 1.59
N GLN A 116 -5.40 20.35 2.46
CA GLN A 116 -5.04 18.94 2.41
C GLN A 116 -5.39 18.32 1.06
N LYS A 117 -6.61 18.57 0.55
CA LYS A 117 -7.03 18.10 -0.77
C LYS A 117 -6.14 18.65 -1.91
N ALA A 118 -5.69 19.90 -1.83
CA ALA A 118 -4.77 20.47 -2.80
C ALA A 118 -3.39 19.80 -2.75
N VAL A 119 -2.88 19.50 -1.55
CA VAL A 119 -1.63 18.76 -1.36
C VAL A 119 -1.75 17.34 -1.92
N MET A 120 -2.84 16.62 -1.59
CA MET A 120 -3.09 15.27 -2.09
C MET A 120 -3.25 15.24 -3.62
N LYS A 121 -3.93 16.24 -4.20
CA LYS A 121 -4.01 16.40 -5.66
C LYS A 121 -2.64 16.58 -6.30
N ARG A 122 -1.74 17.35 -5.65
CA ARG A 122 -0.36 17.52 -6.11
C ARG A 122 0.42 16.21 -6.10
N ALA A 123 0.13 15.34 -5.15
CA ALA A 123 0.74 14.01 -5.02
C ALA A 123 0.22 12.97 -6.04
N GLY A 124 -0.82 13.29 -6.82
CA GLY A 124 -1.49 12.34 -7.72
C GLY A 124 -2.68 11.61 -7.09
N ALA A 125 -2.89 11.71 -5.77
CA ALA A 125 -3.96 11.01 -5.06
C ALA A 125 -5.34 11.70 -5.16
N GLY A 126 -5.46 12.80 -5.90
CA GLY A 126 -6.70 13.57 -6.05
C GLY A 126 -7.59 13.16 -7.22
N VAL A 127 -7.27 12.09 -7.94
CA VAL A 127 -8.07 11.59 -9.06
C VAL A 127 -9.37 10.94 -8.57
N LYS A 128 -10.41 10.97 -9.41
CA LYS A 128 -11.66 10.27 -9.11
C LYS A 128 -11.43 8.76 -9.24
N SER A 129 -12.01 7.98 -8.34
CA SER A 129 -12.01 6.52 -8.47
C SER A 129 -12.75 6.09 -9.74
N ALA A 130 -12.16 5.19 -10.52
CA ALA A 130 -12.82 4.57 -11.66
C ALA A 130 -13.83 3.50 -11.21
N ASP A 131 -13.71 3.01 -9.99
CA ASP A 131 -14.62 2.05 -9.35
C ASP A 131 -14.86 0.80 -10.21
N ARG A 132 -13.79 0.28 -10.84
CA ARG A 132 -13.84 -0.89 -11.73
C ARG A 132 -12.65 -1.83 -11.53
N ILE A 133 -12.86 -3.06 -11.98
CA ILE A 133 -11.80 -4.03 -12.22
C ILE A 133 -11.65 -4.16 -13.75
N THR A 134 -10.43 -4.01 -14.24
CA THR A 134 -10.07 -4.20 -15.65
C THR A 134 -9.34 -5.52 -15.81
N LEU A 135 -9.72 -6.30 -16.82
CA LEU A 135 -9.00 -7.51 -17.23
C LEU A 135 -8.00 -7.13 -18.32
N LEU A 136 -6.79 -7.63 -18.15
CA LEU A 136 -5.70 -7.57 -19.12
C LEU A 136 -5.31 -9.00 -19.51
N ARG A 137 -5.15 -9.26 -20.81
CA ARG A 137 -4.70 -10.56 -21.34
C ARG A 137 -3.64 -10.34 -22.39
N ASP A 138 -2.54 -11.01 -22.22
CA ASP A 138 -1.49 -11.23 -23.21
C ASP A 138 -1.91 -12.45 -24.04
N ASN A 139 -2.22 -12.23 -25.32
CA ASN A 139 -2.79 -13.29 -26.19
C ASN A 139 -1.74 -14.14 -26.88
N ASP A 140 -0.56 -13.57 -27.12
CA ASP A 140 0.50 -14.22 -27.89
C ASP A 140 1.76 -14.55 -27.08
N GLY A 141 1.79 -14.11 -25.80
CA GLY A 141 2.87 -14.44 -24.86
C GLY A 141 4.11 -13.53 -25.01
N ASP A 142 3.96 -12.36 -25.64
CA ASP A 142 5.09 -11.43 -25.84
C ASP A 142 5.34 -10.53 -24.60
N GLY A 143 4.44 -10.56 -23.62
CA GLY A 143 4.55 -9.80 -22.37
C GLY A 143 3.87 -8.43 -22.43
N ILE A 144 3.03 -8.19 -23.42
CA ILE A 144 2.17 -7.01 -23.58
C ILE A 144 0.70 -7.47 -23.58
N ALA A 145 -0.17 -6.77 -22.93
CA ALA A 145 -1.59 -7.10 -22.92
C ALA A 145 -2.33 -6.44 -24.09
N GLU A 146 -2.68 -7.23 -25.15
CA GLU A 146 -3.47 -6.76 -26.29
C GLU A 146 -4.95 -6.67 -25.95
N THR A 147 -5.46 -7.58 -25.12
CA THR A 147 -6.85 -7.53 -24.68
C THR A 147 -6.96 -6.73 -23.40
N ARG A 148 -7.83 -5.73 -23.45
CA ARG A 148 -8.23 -4.93 -22.30
C ARG A 148 -9.75 -4.78 -22.27
N SER A 149 -10.38 -5.25 -21.21
CA SER A 149 -11.83 -5.14 -21.02
C SER A 149 -12.19 -4.66 -19.61
N VAL A 150 -13.33 -3.98 -19.48
CA VAL A 150 -13.93 -3.72 -18.16
C VAL A 150 -14.53 -5.02 -17.65
N PHE A 151 -13.87 -5.64 -16.69
CA PHE A 151 -14.28 -6.93 -16.15
C PHE A 151 -15.44 -6.80 -15.16
N LEU A 152 -15.36 -5.81 -14.26
CA LEU A 152 -16.42 -5.43 -13.33
C LEU A 152 -16.48 -3.92 -13.20
N SER A 153 -17.67 -3.36 -13.09
CA SER A 153 -17.91 -1.93 -12.89
C SER A 153 -18.95 -1.68 -11.79
N GLY A 154 -19.11 -0.42 -11.38
CA GLY A 154 -20.09 -0.04 -10.37
C GLY A 154 -19.76 -0.53 -8.96
N LEU A 155 -18.50 -0.80 -8.70
CA LEU A 155 -17.98 -1.16 -7.39
C LEU A 155 -17.77 0.10 -6.52
N THR A 156 -17.40 -0.07 -5.26
CA THR A 156 -17.15 1.06 -4.33
C THR A 156 -15.71 1.04 -3.86
N SER A 157 -14.83 1.76 -4.53
CA SER A 157 -13.37 1.74 -4.28
C SER A 157 -12.85 0.30 -4.12
N PRO A 158 -12.99 -0.58 -5.15
CA PRO A 158 -12.54 -1.96 -5.08
C PRO A 158 -11.03 -2.02 -4.91
N PHE A 159 -10.51 -3.02 -4.19
CA PHE A 159 -9.08 -3.17 -4.00
C PHE A 159 -8.62 -4.63 -4.07
N GLY A 160 -8.75 -5.40 -2.99
CA GLY A 160 -8.33 -6.78 -2.94
C GLY A 160 -9.25 -7.71 -3.72
N MET A 161 -8.67 -8.75 -4.32
CA MET A 161 -9.37 -9.77 -5.09
C MET A 161 -8.85 -11.16 -4.71
N ALA A 162 -9.71 -12.16 -4.72
CA ALA A 162 -9.34 -13.55 -4.54
C ALA A 162 -10.32 -14.44 -5.29
N LEU A 163 -9.82 -15.47 -5.98
CA LEU A 163 -10.62 -16.52 -6.60
C LEU A 163 -10.60 -17.75 -5.71
N VAL A 164 -11.77 -18.25 -5.36
CA VAL A 164 -11.93 -19.55 -4.66
C VAL A 164 -12.93 -20.38 -5.45
N GLU A 165 -12.48 -21.53 -5.94
CA GLU A 165 -13.25 -22.39 -6.83
C GLU A 165 -13.77 -21.60 -8.07
N ASP A 166 -15.09 -21.46 -8.21
CA ASP A 166 -15.77 -20.74 -9.28
C ASP A 166 -16.33 -19.38 -8.85
N ARG A 167 -15.80 -18.79 -7.76
CA ARG A 167 -16.25 -17.50 -7.24
C ARG A 167 -15.10 -16.53 -7.09
N LEU A 168 -15.22 -15.38 -7.78
CA LEU A 168 -14.35 -14.24 -7.56
C LEU A 168 -14.89 -13.39 -6.41
N TYR A 169 -14.06 -13.16 -5.40
CA TYR A 169 -14.33 -12.27 -4.29
C TYR A 169 -13.61 -10.94 -4.52
N VAL A 170 -14.32 -9.85 -4.29
CA VAL A 170 -13.78 -8.48 -4.40
C VAL A 170 -14.04 -7.74 -3.09
N ALA A 171 -12.98 -7.18 -2.52
CA ALA A 171 -13.10 -6.30 -1.37
C ALA A 171 -13.32 -4.85 -1.86
N ASN A 172 -14.52 -4.35 -1.64
CA ASN A 172 -14.85 -2.93 -1.69
C ASN A 172 -14.41 -2.24 -0.40
N THR A 173 -14.45 -0.91 -0.38
CA THR A 173 -14.06 -0.13 0.80
C THR A 173 -14.92 -0.42 2.05
N ASP A 174 -16.11 -0.99 1.90
CA ASP A 174 -17.13 -1.21 2.94
C ASP A 174 -17.48 -2.70 3.17
N GLY A 175 -16.90 -3.62 2.38
CA GLY A 175 -17.19 -5.03 2.54
C GLY A 175 -16.69 -5.88 1.40
N VAL A 176 -16.88 -7.19 1.54
CA VAL A 176 -16.54 -8.18 0.53
C VAL A 176 -17.80 -8.63 -0.20
N VAL A 177 -17.73 -8.62 -1.52
CA VAL A 177 -18.76 -9.15 -2.42
C VAL A 177 -18.18 -10.28 -3.25
N SER A 178 -19.04 -11.14 -3.82
CA SER A 178 -18.61 -12.22 -4.69
C SER A 178 -19.43 -12.31 -5.96
N PHE A 179 -18.81 -12.84 -7.00
CA PHE A 179 -19.37 -13.06 -8.33
C PHE A 179 -19.10 -14.48 -8.79
N PRO A 180 -20.04 -15.15 -9.49
CA PRO A 180 -19.72 -16.37 -10.20
C PRO A 180 -18.71 -16.06 -11.31
N TYR A 181 -17.70 -16.90 -11.49
CA TYR A 181 -16.63 -16.76 -12.47
C TYR A 181 -16.40 -18.09 -13.19
N SER A 182 -16.25 -18.00 -14.51
CA SER A 182 -15.80 -19.13 -15.35
C SER A 182 -14.48 -18.74 -16.01
N THR A 183 -13.57 -19.71 -16.06
CA THR A 183 -12.25 -19.48 -16.70
C THR A 183 -12.40 -19.00 -18.14
N GLY A 184 -11.80 -17.87 -18.46
CA GLY A 184 -11.86 -17.24 -19.77
C GLY A 184 -12.90 -16.15 -19.92
N ASP A 185 -13.77 -15.93 -18.91
CA ASP A 185 -14.66 -14.76 -18.88
C ASP A 185 -13.83 -13.46 -19.01
N THR A 186 -14.30 -12.56 -19.85
CA THR A 186 -13.69 -11.23 -20.06
C THR A 186 -14.51 -10.09 -19.50
N GLU A 187 -15.72 -10.39 -19.02
CA GLU A 187 -16.68 -9.52 -18.36
C GLU A 187 -17.57 -10.33 -17.44
N LEU A 188 -17.90 -9.82 -16.26
CA LEU A 188 -18.88 -10.41 -15.35
C LEU A 188 -20.13 -9.52 -15.28
N LEU A 189 -21.26 -10.05 -15.79
CA LEU A 189 -22.54 -9.35 -15.82
C LEU A 189 -23.45 -9.71 -14.63
N ALA A 190 -23.05 -10.68 -13.82
CA ALA A 190 -23.82 -11.12 -12.66
C ALA A 190 -23.85 -10.03 -11.57
N GLU A 191 -24.97 -9.92 -10.88
CA GLU A 191 -25.07 -9.05 -9.72
C GLU A 191 -24.15 -9.51 -8.58
N ALA A 192 -23.60 -8.54 -7.85
CA ALA A 192 -22.76 -8.79 -6.69
C ALA A 192 -23.56 -9.50 -5.57
N THR A 193 -23.02 -10.59 -5.05
CA THR A 193 -23.56 -11.22 -3.85
C THR A 193 -22.75 -10.73 -2.64
N PRO A 194 -23.36 -9.97 -1.69
CA PRO A 194 -22.67 -9.58 -0.46
C PRO A 194 -22.23 -10.80 0.36
N LEU A 195 -21.00 -10.76 0.88
CA LEU A 195 -20.48 -11.81 1.76
C LEU A 195 -20.33 -11.32 3.20
N ALA A 196 -19.57 -10.25 3.41
CA ALA A 196 -19.29 -9.71 4.75
C ALA A 196 -19.13 -8.19 4.69
N ALA A 197 -19.64 -7.48 5.69
CA ALA A 197 -19.35 -6.07 5.88
C ALA A 197 -17.99 -5.88 6.55
N LEU A 198 -17.27 -4.81 6.17
CA LEU A 198 -16.01 -4.40 6.79
C LEU A 198 -16.12 -2.97 7.30
N PRO A 199 -15.32 -2.60 8.32
CA PRO A 199 -15.32 -1.24 8.85
C PRO A 199 -15.10 -0.17 7.77
N ALA A 200 -16.06 0.72 7.65
CA ALA A 200 -16.12 1.84 6.71
C ALA A 200 -16.69 3.07 7.41
N GLY A 201 -17.57 3.83 6.77
CA GLY A 201 -18.28 4.95 7.34
C GLY A 201 -17.80 6.31 6.82
N GLU A 202 -18.20 7.38 7.51
CA GLU A 202 -17.88 8.75 7.11
C GLU A 202 -16.38 9.04 7.21
N LEU A 203 -15.73 8.59 8.29
CA LEU A 203 -14.28 8.49 8.38
C LEU A 203 -13.85 7.15 7.80
N ASN A 204 -13.03 7.19 6.78
CA ASN A 204 -12.47 6.00 6.12
C ASN A 204 -11.15 6.39 5.46
N ASN A 205 -10.18 6.82 6.28
CA ASN A 205 -8.93 7.41 5.80
C ASN A 205 -8.04 6.35 5.14
N HIS A 206 -7.86 5.18 5.78
CA HIS A 206 -7.32 4.01 5.10
C HIS A 206 -8.48 3.21 4.50
N TRP A 207 -8.87 3.59 3.30
CA TRP A 207 -10.06 3.07 2.61
C TRP A 207 -9.83 1.71 1.94
N THR A 208 -8.59 1.37 1.64
CA THR A 208 -8.24 0.10 0.98
C THR A 208 -8.59 -1.09 1.85
N LYS A 209 -9.05 -2.16 1.20
CA LYS A 209 -9.28 -3.47 1.80
C LYS A 209 -8.58 -4.51 0.92
N SER A 210 -7.36 -4.89 1.29
CA SER A 210 -6.69 -6.02 0.63
C SER A 210 -7.41 -7.33 0.95
N LEU A 211 -7.22 -8.33 0.11
CA LEU A 211 -7.90 -9.61 0.25
C LEU A 211 -6.99 -10.74 -0.26
N ILE A 212 -6.92 -11.82 0.52
CA ILE A 212 -6.25 -13.05 0.12
C ILE A 212 -7.04 -14.25 0.63
N ALA A 213 -7.04 -15.36 -0.11
CA ALA A 213 -7.71 -16.61 0.30
C ALA A 213 -6.72 -17.56 0.98
N SER A 214 -7.19 -18.32 1.99
CA SER A 214 -6.46 -19.46 2.51
C SER A 214 -6.26 -20.52 1.43
N ALA A 215 -5.19 -21.31 1.52
CA ALA A 215 -4.87 -22.34 0.52
C ALA A 215 -5.98 -23.39 0.35
N ASP A 216 -6.77 -23.67 1.39
CA ASP A 216 -7.90 -24.59 1.36
C ASP A 216 -9.24 -23.93 0.92
N GLY A 217 -9.20 -22.62 0.60
CA GLY A 217 -10.34 -21.84 0.16
C GLY A 217 -11.43 -21.59 1.21
N LYS A 218 -11.21 -21.99 2.48
CA LYS A 218 -12.24 -21.84 3.53
C LYS A 218 -12.37 -20.43 4.05
N TYR A 219 -11.28 -19.66 4.04
CA TYR A 219 -11.21 -18.33 4.61
C TYR A 219 -10.64 -17.31 3.64
N LEU A 220 -11.13 -16.09 3.78
CA LEU A 220 -10.51 -14.90 3.22
C LEU A 220 -9.92 -14.08 4.36
N TYR A 221 -8.75 -13.50 4.14
CA TYR A 221 -8.14 -12.53 5.05
C TYR A 221 -8.21 -11.14 4.43
N ALA A 222 -8.75 -10.17 5.19
CA ALA A 222 -8.95 -8.80 4.72
C ALA A 222 -8.19 -7.80 5.61
N GLY A 223 -7.30 -7.00 5.01
CA GLY A 223 -6.61 -5.91 5.69
C GLY A 223 -7.51 -4.68 5.85
N VAL A 224 -7.60 -4.14 7.06
CA VAL A 224 -8.42 -2.97 7.41
C VAL A 224 -7.57 -1.97 8.18
N GLY A 225 -7.13 -0.91 7.52
CA GLY A 225 -6.33 0.13 8.16
C GLY A 225 -7.11 1.04 9.10
N SER A 226 -6.40 1.77 9.95
CA SER A 226 -6.95 2.73 10.92
C SER A 226 -7.67 3.91 10.26
N ASN A 227 -8.44 4.67 11.03
CA ASN A 227 -8.96 5.97 10.63
C ASN A 227 -8.06 7.14 11.03
N SER A 228 -7.11 6.87 11.89
CA SER A 228 -6.22 7.87 12.49
C SER A 228 -4.77 7.53 12.21
N ASP A 229 -3.89 8.50 12.39
CA ASP A 229 -2.46 8.27 12.44
C ASP A 229 -2.05 7.55 13.74
N HIS A 230 -2.55 8.04 14.88
CA HIS A 230 -2.24 7.52 16.22
C HIS A 230 -3.47 7.47 17.15
N GLY A 231 -4.70 7.55 16.64
CA GLY A 231 -5.94 7.55 17.43
C GLY A 231 -6.55 8.94 17.65
N GLU A 232 -6.04 9.98 17.02
CA GLU A 232 -6.47 11.38 17.17
C GLU A 232 -7.92 11.64 16.76
N ASN A 233 -8.52 10.75 15.99
CA ASN A 233 -9.93 10.82 15.61
C ASN A 233 -10.87 10.12 16.61
N GLY A 234 -10.33 9.65 17.76
CA GLY A 234 -11.05 8.93 18.80
C GLY A 234 -11.14 7.43 18.56
N MET A 235 -10.92 6.65 19.62
CA MET A 235 -10.87 5.18 19.56
C MET A 235 -12.20 4.54 19.17
N ASP A 236 -13.33 5.20 19.36
CA ASP A 236 -14.64 4.73 18.90
C ASP A 236 -14.72 4.60 17.37
N ASN A 237 -13.94 5.42 16.64
CA ASN A 237 -13.82 5.35 15.19
C ASN A 237 -12.86 4.27 14.71
N GLU A 238 -12.15 3.62 15.62
CA GLU A 238 -11.14 2.57 15.31
C GLU A 238 -11.66 1.15 15.57
N GLN A 239 -12.93 0.98 15.92
CA GLN A 239 -13.50 -0.34 16.19
C GLN A 239 -13.38 -1.25 14.95
N GLY A 240 -12.70 -2.40 15.12
CA GLY A 240 -12.42 -3.37 14.06
C GLY A 240 -11.43 -2.90 13.00
N ARG A 241 -10.74 -1.79 13.23
CA ARG A 241 -9.70 -1.23 12.35
C ARG A 241 -8.30 -1.50 12.88
N ALA A 242 -7.29 -1.10 12.11
CA ALA A 242 -5.89 -1.45 12.36
C ALA A 242 -5.73 -2.96 12.59
N ALA A 243 -6.34 -3.75 11.71
CA ALA A 243 -6.60 -5.17 11.93
C ALA A 243 -6.59 -5.96 10.62
N ILE A 244 -6.38 -7.25 10.74
CA ILE A 244 -6.70 -8.23 9.71
C ILE A 244 -7.95 -9.00 10.15
N TRP A 245 -8.92 -9.11 9.26
CA TRP A 245 -10.14 -9.88 9.45
C TRP A 245 -10.04 -11.23 8.77
N GLU A 246 -10.59 -12.27 9.40
CA GLU A 246 -10.81 -13.60 8.82
C GLU A 246 -12.30 -13.74 8.52
N ILE A 247 -12.63 -14.16 7.30
CA ILE A 247 -14.00 -14.25 6.79
C ILE A 247 -14.20 -15.65 6.20
N GLU A 248 -15.17 -16.40 6.69
CA GLU A 248 -15.51 -17.71 6.16
C GLU A 248 -16.20 -17.60 4.78
N THR A 249 -15.63 -18.20 3.75
CA THR A 249 -16.09 -18.06 2.35
C THR A 249 -17.53 -18.53 2.12
N LYS A 250 -17.98 -19.56 2.85
CA LYS A 250 -19.31 -20.14 2.68
C LYS A 250 -20.42 -19.38 3.38
N THR A 251 -20.14 -18.77 4.51
CA THR A 251 -21.18 -18.19 5.39
C THR A 251 -21.07 -16.70 5.55
N GLY A 252 -19.91 -16.10 5.24
CA GLY A 252 -19.59 -14.70 5.53
C GLY A 252 -19.36 -14.42 7.01
N LYS A 253 -19.37 -15.43 7.88
CA LYS A 253 -19.03 -15.24 9.30
C LYS A 253 -17.62 -14.71 9.40
N SER A 254 -17.45 -13.62 10.14
CA SER A 254 -16.17 -12.93 10.24
C SER A 254 -15.76 -12.67 11.67
N ARG A 255 -14.45 -12.60 11.90
CA ARG A 255 -13.83 -12.20 13.15
C ARG A 255 -12.57 -11.38 12.90
N VAL A 256 -12.15 -10.63 13.89
CA VAL A 256 -10.81 -10.03 13.88
C VAL A 256 -9.79 -11.14 14.11
N PHE A 257 -8.81 -11.27 13.20
CA PHE A 257 -7.74 -12.25 13.24
C PHE A 257 -6.51 -11.71 14.00
N ALA A 258 -6.09 -10.47 13.68
CA ALA A 258 -4.98 -9.80 14.36
C ALA A 258 -5.25 -8.30 14.45
N THR A 259 -4.65 -7.62 15.45
CA THR A 259 -4.88 -6.20 15.76
C THR A 259 -3.58 -5.43 15.96
N GLY A 260 -3.68 -4.09 16.03
CA GLY A 260 -2.52 -3.24 16.26
C GLY A 260 -1.62 -3.04 15.03
N LEU A 261 -2.09 -3.42 13.86
CA LEU A 261 -1.46 -3.24 12.55
C LEU A 261 -2.01 -1.95 11.94
N ARG A 262 -1.31 -0.81 12.05
CA ARG A 262 -1.86 0.49 11.67
C ARG A 262 -2.56 0.50 10.30
N ASN A 263 -1.88 0.07 9.26
CA ASN A 263 -2.46 -0.05 7.92
C ASN A 263 -1.86 -1.26 7.20
N PRO A 264 -2.37 -2.48 7.47
CA PRO A 264 -1.94 -3.70 6.77
C PRO A 264 -2.51 -3.67 5.35
N VAL A 265 -1.63 -3.67 4.33
CA VAL A 265 -2.04 -3.57 2.93
C VAL A 265 -1.64 -4.81 2.14
N GLY A 266 -0.35 -5.01 1.87
CA GLY A 266 0.13 -6.20 1.19
C GLY A 266 0.00 -7.42 2.09
N MET A 267 -0.59 -8.49 1.59
CA MET A 267 -0.67 -9.77 2.28
C MET A 267 -0.37 -10.90 1.32
N ASP A 268 0.42 -11.86 1.80
CA ASP A 268 0.68 -13.11 1.08
C ASP A 268 1.06 -14.21 2.06
N PHE A 269 0.95 -15.46 1.63
CA PHE A 269 1.38 -16.62 2.40
C PHE A 269 2.83 -16.96 2.04
N GLU A 270 3.69 -17.05 3.05
CA GLU A 270 5.05 -17.54 2.87
C GLU A 270 5.00 -19.01 2.39
N PRO A 271 5.63 -19.32 1.24
CA PRO A 271 5.36 -20.57 0.53
C PRO A 271 5.90 -21.83 1.22
N GLU A 272 6.92 -21.73 2.08
CA GLU A 272 7.52 -22.88 2.78
C GLU A 272 6.76 -23.25 4.04
N THR A 273 6.31 -22.23 4.80
CA THR A 273 5.66 -22.42 6.10
C THR A 273 4.13 -22.31 6.04
N GLY A 274 3.59 -21.70 4.98
CA GLY A 274 2.18 -21.35 4.89
C GLY A 274 1.75 -20.26 5.86
N THR A 275 2.67 -19.52 6.44
CA THR A 275 2.39 -18.42 7.38
C THR A 275 1.90 -17.20 6.61
N LEU A 276 0.83 -16.57 7.09
CA LEU A 276 0.34 -15.29 6.56
C LEU A 276 1.33 -14.17 6.93
N TRP A 277 1.75 -13.39 5.94
CA TRP A 277 2.56 -12.19 6.11
C TRP A 277 1.81 -10.95 5.64
N THR A 278 2.17 -9.79 6.21
CA THR A 278 1.64 -8.51 5.79
C THR A 278 2.71 -7.42 5.75
N ALA A 279 2.58 -6.49 4.80
CA ALA A 279 3.27 -5.21 4.82
C ALA A 279 2.37 -4.16 5.48
N VAL A 280 2.92 -3.42 6.43
CA VAL A 280 2.21 -2.41 7.21
C VAL A 280 2.82 -1.03 6.97
N ASN A 281 1.99 -0.11 6.48
CA ASN A 281 2.32 1.29 6.41
C ASN A 281 2.08 1.96 7.77
N GLU A 282 3.16 2.42 8.40
CA GLU A 282 3.17 2.92 9.77
C GLU A 282 2.85 4.41 9.88
N ARG A 283 2.85 4.89 11.13
CA ARG A 283 2.43 6.24 11.53
C ARG A 283 3.45 7.31 11.20
N ASP A 284 2.97 8.53 11.15
CA ASP A 284 3.71 9.73 10.82
C ASP A 284 4.01 10.60 12.07
N ASP A 285 4.62 11.77 11.87
CA ASP A 285 4.76 12.85 12.84
C ASP A 285 5.56 12.54 14.13
N LEU A 286 6.42 11.51 14.10
CA LEU A 286 7.42 11.23 15.13
C LEU A 286 8.86 11.58 14.67
N GLY A 287 8.98 12.31 13.58
CA GLY A 287 10.25 12.72 12.95
C GLY A 287 10.49 12.04 11.61
N GLY A 288 11.56 12.44 10.90
CA GLY A 288 11.88 11.87 9.57
C GLY A 288 12.42 10.45 9.61
N ASP A 289 12.81 9.95 10.78
CA ASP A 289 13.43 8.62 10.96
C ASP A 289 12.50 7.61 11.65
N LEU A 290 11.28 8.02 12.03
CA LEU A 290 10.26 7.21 12.69
C LEU A 290 8.88 7.44 12.08
N VAL A 291 8.04 6.42 12.00
CA VAL A 291 8.24 5.00 12.36
C VAL A 291 8.57 4.27 11.06
N PRO A 292 9.46 3.24 11.08
CA PRO A 292 9.66 2.45 9.89
C PRO A 292 8.39 1.66 9.55
N ASP A 293 8.01 1.62 8.28
CA ASP A 293 7.12 0.60 7.77
C ASP A 293 7.75 -0.78 8.01
N TYR A 294 6.95 -1.82 8.05
CA TYR A 294 7.46 -3.15 8.30
C TYR A 294 6.71 -4.23 7.54
N MET A 295 7.31 -5.39 7.40
CA MET A 295 6.62 -6.63 7.08
C MET A 295 6.76 -7.61 8.25
N THR A 296 5.73 -8.41 8.47
CA THR A 296 5.70 -9.34 9.60
C THR A 296 4.81 -10.53 9.34
N SER A 297 5.17 -11.65 9.95
CA SER A 297 4.30 -12.81 10.08
C SER A 297 3.11 -12.47 10.98
N VAL A 298 1.93 -12.99 10.64
CA VAL A 298 0.68 -12.65 11.34
C VAL A 298 0.20 -13.83 12.18
N THR A 299 0.11 -13.60 13.49
CA THR A 299 -0.35 -14.59 14.46
C THR A 299 -1.83 -14.38 14.78
N ASP A 300 -2.62 -15.45 14.83
CA ASP A 300 -4.02 -15.41 15.27
C ASP A 300 -4.11 -14.89 16.72
N GLY A 301 -4.95 -13.87 16.94
CA GLY A 301 -5.05 -13.16 18.21
C GLY A 301 -3.88 -12.21 18.52
N GLY A 302 -2.91 -12.07 17.62
CA GLY A 302 -1.75 -11.20 17.79
C GLY A 302 -2.09 -9.72 17.88
N PHE A 303 -1.32 -8.97 18.68
CA PHE A 303 -1.39 -7.52 18.78
C PHE A 303 -0.02 -6.91 18.42
N TYR A 304 0.02 -5.93 17.50
CA TYR A 304 1.24 -5.36 16.92
C TYR A 304 1.51 -3.89 17.34
N GLY A 305 0.89 -3.43 18.41
CA GLY A 305 1.23 -2.20 19.13
C GLY A 305 0.32 -0.99 18.85
N TRP A 306 -0.13 -0.76 17.60
CA TRP A 306 -0.95 0.42 17.30
C TRP A 306 -2.26 0.47 18.11
N PRO A 307 -2.66 1.62 18.67
CA PRO A 307 -2.02 2.93 18.63
C PRO A 307 -0.97 3.16 19.75
N TYR A 308 -0.91 2.31 20.76
CA TYR A 308 -0.21 2.55 22.04
C TYR A 308 1.31 2.51 21.93
N SER A 309 1.82 1.62 21.10
CA SER A 309 3.24 1.45 20.86
C SER A 309 3.54 1.22 19.38
N TYR A 310 4.79 1.24 19.01
CA TYR A 310 5.29 0.93 17.67
C TYR A 310 6.51 0.03 17.77
N TYR A 311 6.69 -0.83 16.79
CA TYR A 311 7.82 -1.76 16.69
C TYR A 311 8.10 -2.47 18.05
N GLY A 312 7.09 -3.16 18.58
CA GLY A 312 7.08 -3.76 19.91
C GLY A 312 6.58 -2.80 20.98
N ASP A 313 7.36 -2.63 22.05
CA ASP A 313 6.99 -1.89 23.26
C ASP A 313 7.41 -0.40 23.27
N ASN A 314 7.89 0.13 22.13
CA ASN A 314 8.23 1.55 22.04
C ASN A 314 6.95 2.40 22.13
N LEU A 315 6.75 3.10 23.23
CA LEU A 315 5.54 3.87 23.49
C LEU A 315 5.39 5.03 22.52
N ASP A 316 4.17 5.23 22.00
CA ASP A 316 3.83 6.46 21.29
C ASP A 316 3.58 7.58 22.32
N PRO A 317 4.41 8.63 22.36
CA PRO A 317 4.32 9.68 23.38
C PRO A 317 3.12 10.62 23.20
N ARG A 318 2.32 10.43 22.15
CA ARG A 318 1.11 11.23 21.87
C ARG A 318 -0.14 10.63 22.49
N ILE A 319 -0.07 9.34 22.89
CA ILE A 319 -1.22 8.63 23.49
C ILE A 319 -1.28 8.97 24.99
N GLU A 320 -2.35 9.63 25.42
CA GLU A 320 -2.54 10.01 26.81
C GLU A 320 -2.99 8.81 27.68
N GLU A 321 -3.95 8.02 27.19
CA GLU A 321 -4.49 6.84 27.87
C GLU A 321 -3.76 5.58 27.38
N GLN A 322 -2.65 5.27 28.00
CA GLN A 322 -1.85 4.09 27.70
C GLN A 322 -2.51 2.78 28.14
N ARG A 323 -2.22 1.69 27.46
CA ARG A 323 -2.65 0.32 27.78
C ARG A 323 -1.43 -0.57 28.03
N PRO A 324 -0.83 -0.51 29.23
CA PRO A 324 0.41 -1.27 29.55
C PRO A 324 0.27 -2.78 29.34
N ASP A 325 -0.95 -3.30 29.53
CA ASP A 325 -1.31 -4.69 29.29
C ASP A 325 -1.15 -5.09 27.82
N LEU A 326 -1.63 -4.24 26.90
CA LEU A 326 -1.49 -4.45 25.46
C LEU A 326 -0.05 -4.20 25.00
N VAL A 327 0.60 -3.15 25.49
CA VAL A 327 1.99 -2.85 25.15
C VAL A 327 2.91 -4.01 25.52
N ALA A 328 2.72 -4.59 26.70
CA ALA A 328 3.50 -5.75 27.15
C ALA A 328 3.28 -7.01 26.29
N SER A 329 2.18 -7.08 25.54
CA SER A 329 1.86 -8.18 24.63
C SER A 329 2.15 -7.86 23.16
N ALA A 330 2.63 -6.65 22.86
CA ALA A 330 2.88 -6.23 21.51
C ALA A 330 3.99 -7.06 20.84
N ILE A 331 3.65 -7.66 19.72
CA ILE A 331 4.60 -8.45 18.92
C ILE A 331 5.53 -7.47 18.19
N VAL A 332 6.83 -7.73 18.30
CA VAL A 332 7.84 -7.01 17.50
C VAL A 332 7.76 -7.49 16.07
N PRO A 333 7.63 -6.60 15.07
CA PRO A 333 7.64 -6.99 13.66
C PRO A 333 8.94 -7.70 13.27
N ASP A 334 8.82 -8.64 12.32
CA ASP A 334 9.97 -9.44 11.88
C ASP A 334 11.01 -8.64 11.10
N TYR A 335 10.57 -7.60 10.34
CA TYR A 335 11.47 -6.88 9.44
C TYR A 335 10.99 -5.46 9.14
N ALA A 336 11.83 -4.46 9.39
CA ALA A 336 11.57 -3.07 9.04
C ALA A 336 11.86 -2.81 7.55
N LEU A 337 10.98 -2.07 6.89
CA LEU A 337 11.06 -1.70 5.47
C LEU A 337 11.58 -0.26 5.25
N GLY A 338 11.99 0.40 6.32
CA GLY A 338 12.47 1.77 6.33
C GLY A 338 11.43 2.83 6.67
N PRO A 339 11.85 3.99 7.20
CA PRO A 339 10.94 5.04 7.65
C PRO A 339 10.24 5.71 6.48
N HIS A 340 8.92 5.86 6.59
CA HIS A 340 8.05 6.58 5.65
C HIS A 340 8.12 6.10 4.20
N THR A 341 8.41 4.82 3.95
CA THR A 341 8.52 4.30 2.58
C THR A 341 7.17 4.13 1.90
N ALA A 342 6.08 4.16 2.66
CA ALA A 342 4.73 3.82 2.24
C ALA A 342 4.70 2.44 1.54
N SER A 343 5.18 1.42 2.26
CA SER A 343 5.21 0.03 1.82
C SER A 343 3.79 -0.51 1.75
N LEU A 344 3.30 -0.85 0.54
CA LEU A 344 1.91 -1.21 0.29
C LEU A 344 1.77 -2.63 -0.26
N GLY A 345 2.28 -2.91 -1.46
CA GLY A 345 2.21 -4.23 -2.06
C GLY A 345 3.21 -5.20 -1.44
N LEU A 346 2.82 -6.47 -1.30
CA LEU A 346 3.70 -7.57 -0.91
C LEU A 346 3.29 -8.82 -1.69
N CYS A 347 4.24 -9.51 -2.30
CA CYS A 347 4.07 -10.87 -2.79
C CYS A 347 5.35 -11.67 -2.61
N PHE A 348 5.23 -12.94 -2.24
CA PHE A 348 6.38 -13.85 -2.22
C PHE A 348 6.81 -14.23 -3.65
N ALA A 349 8.08 -14.58 -3.79
CA ALA A 349 8.69 -14.93 -5.08
C ALA A 349 8.32 -16.34 -5.58
N ALA A 350 7.28 -16.96 -5.03
CA ALA A 350 6.80 -18.26 -5.46
C ALA A 350 6.46 -18.23 -6.96
N GLY A 351 7.09 -19.10 -7.74
CA GLY A 351 6.91 -19.16 -9.20
C GLY A 351 7.69 -18.11 -10.00
N ALA A 352 8.41 -17.18 -9.37
CA ALA A 352 9.23 -16.19 -10.08
C ALA A 352 10.35 -16.85 -10.88
N ARG A 353 10.55 -16.37 -12.13
CA ARG A 353 11.60 -16.81 -13.06
C ARG A 353 12.56 -15.68 -13.38
N LEU A 354 12.94 -14.91 -12.37
CA LEU A 354 13.82 -13.74 -12.48
C LEU A 354 15.31 -14.09 -12.27
N GLY A 355 15.64 -15.37 -12.10
CA GLY A 355 16.98 -15.87 -11.80
C GLY A 355 17.15 -16.27 -10.33
N ALA A 356 18.26 -16.98 -10.04
CA ALA A 356 18.48 -17.63 -8.74
C ALA A 356 18.44 -16.67 -7.53
N LYS A 357 18.84 -15.42 -7.73
CA LYS A 357 18.84 -14.37 -6.68
C LYS A 357 17.44 -14.04 -6.15
N TRP A 358 16.38 -14.28 -6.93
CA TRP A 358 15.02 -13.81 -6.70
C TRP A 358 14.02 -14.94 -6.39
N GLN A 359 14.47 -16.07 -5.84
CA GLN A 359 13.63 -17.25 -5.68
C GLN A 359 13.05 -17.44 -4.29
N SER A 360 13.78 -17.03 -3.24
CA SER A 360 13.32 -17.16 -1.85
C SER A 360 13.29 -15.80 -1.18
N GLY A 361 12.10 -15.24 -1.04
CA GLY A 361 11.89 -13.91 -0.47
C GLY A 361 10.61 -13.24 -0.95
N ALA A 362 10.45 -11.96 -0.63
CA ALA A 362 9.27 -11.19 -0.94
C ALA A 362 9.58 -9.90 -1.71
N PHE A 363 8.77 -9.57 -2.70
CA PHE A 363 8.76 -8.27 -3.38
C PHE A 363 7.83 -7.32 -2.64
N VAL A 364 8.27 -6.07 -2.44
CA VAL A 364 7.48 -5.04 -1.76
C VAL A 364 7.45 -3.77 -2.59
N GLY A 365 6.24 -3.32 -2.92
CA GLY A 365 6.00 -2.04 -3.57
C GLY A 365 6.01 -0.89 -2.56
N GLN A 366 6.95 0.04 -2.70
CA GLN A 366 7.10 1.22 -1.85
C GLN A 366 6.62 2.47 -2.58
N HIS A 367 5.43 2.94 -2.20
CA HIS A 367 4.74 4.07 -2.85
C HIS A 367 5.46 5.40 -2.68
N GLY A 368 6.27 5.53 -1.65
CA GLY A 368 7.15 6.67 -1.38
C GLY A 368 6.59 7.70 -0.41
N SER A 369 7.51 8.31 0.32
CA SER A 369 7.23 9.24 1.42
C SER A 369 6.56 10.53 0.96
N TRP A 370 5.74 11.09 1.83
CA TRP A 370 5.16 12.43 1.66
C TRP A 370 5.66 13.44 2.70
N ASN A 371 6.40 12.99 3.72
CA ASN A 371 6.78 13.75 4.91
C ASN A 371 8.25 13.55 5.35
N ARG A 372 9.10 12.92 4.53
CA ARG A 372 10.54 12.71 4.83
C ARG A 372 11.45 13.46 3.88
N LYS A 373 12.59 13.95 4.37
CA LYS A 373 13.63 14.58 3.55
C LYS A 373 15.04 14.11 3.99
N PRO A 374 15.83 13.48 3.11
CA PRO A 374 15.50 13.11 1.74
C PRO A 374 14.33 12.11 1.69
N ARG A 375 13.63 12.04 0.55
CA ARG A 375 12.51 11.09 0.36
C ARG A 375 12.98 9.66 0.45
N SER A 376 12.05 8.77 0.86
CA SER A 376 12.23 7.32 0.94
C SER A 376 11.17 6.59 0.13
N GLY A 377 11.41 5.34 -0.21
CA GLY A 377 10.51 4.56 -1.08
C GLY A 377 10.63 4.94 -2.55
N TYR A 378 9.52 5.03 -3.29
CA TYR A 378 9.46 5.26 -4.74
C TYR A 378 10.24 4.19 -5.52
N LYS A 379 10.05 2.93 -5.14
CA LYS A 379 10.76 1.79 -5.72
C LYS A 379 10.06 0.48 -5.40
N VAL A 380 10.49 -0.58 -6.03
CA VAL A 380 10.17 -1.95 -5.62
C VAL A 380 11.43 -2.56 -5.06
N ILE A 381 11.34 -3.16 -3.87
CA ILE A 381 12.43 -3.87 -3.23
C ILE A 381 12.12 -5.36 -3.16
N TYR A 382 13.17 -6.16 -3.02
CA TYR A 382 13.12 -7.57 -2.70
C TYR A 382 13.80 -7.80 -1.36
N VAL A 383 13.12 -8.47 -0.45
CA VAL A 383 13.65 -8.90 0.84
C VAL A 383 13.94 -10.39 0.76
N PRO A 384 15.23 -10.81 0.82
CA PRO A 384 15.60 -12.23 0.81
C PRO A 384 15.12 -12.96 2.06
N PHE A 385 14.77 -14.24 1.91
CA PHE A 385 14.35 -15.12 3.00
C PHE A 385 15.22 -16.38 3.02
N THR A 386 15.46 -16.86 4.23
CA THR A 386 16.06 -18.17 4.51
C THR A 386 15.24 -18.85 5.62
N ASP A 387 14.88 -20.11 5.42
CA ASP A 387 14.06 -20.88 6.36
C ASP A 387 12.77 -20.17 6.77
N GLY A 388 12.08 -19.55 5.80
CA GLY A 388 10.81 -18.83 5.98
C GLY A 388 10.92 -17.50 6.74
N LYS A 389 12.12 -16.92 6.87
CA LYS A 389 12.36 -15.64 7.55
C LYS A 389 13.24 -14.69 6.75
N PRO A 390 13.00 -13.37 6.85
CA PRO A 390 13.88 -12.38 6.22
C PRO A 390 15.25 -12.37 6.92
N ASP A 391 16.33 -12.43 6.15
CA ASP A 391 17.68 -12.66 6.70
C ASP A 391 18.73 -11.62 6.32
N SER A 392 18.46 -10.74 5.37
CA SER A 392 19.46 -9.81 4.86
C SER A 392 18.87 -8.46 4.41
N SER A 393 19.75 -7.53 4.04
CA SER A 393 19.34 -6.21 3.53
C SER A 393 18.54 -6.36 2.24
N PRO A 394 17.52 -5.49 2.04
CA PRO A 394 16.72 -5.54 0.84
C PRO A 394 17.52 -5.11 -0.39
N VAL A 395 17.11 -5.60 -1.54
CA VAL A 395 17.71 -5.28 -2.85
C VAL A 395 16.68 -4.51 -3.68
N ASP A 396 17.10 -3.41 -4.31
CA ASP A 396 16.25 -2.67 -5.24
C ASP A 396 15.99 -3.53 -6.50
N VAL A 397 14.73 -3.68 -6.87
CA VAL A 397 14.26 -4.40 -8.07
C VAL A 397 13.94 -3.44 -9.21
N LEU A 398 13.13 -2.41 -8.87
CA LEU A 398 12.83 -1.29 -9.76
C LEU A 398 13.06 0.02 -9.01
N ALA A 399 13.76 0.96 -9.63
CA ALA A 399 14.04 2.30 -9.13
C ALA A 399 13.73 3.35 -10.21
N GLY A 400 14.09 4.63 -9.96
CA GLY A 400 13.91 5.70 -10.95
C GLY A 400 12.49 6.25 -11.05
N PHE A 401 11.64 6.03 -10.05
CA PHE A 401 10.29 6.59 -10.00
C PHE A 401 10.23 8.08 -9.59
N LEU A 402 11.38 8.68 -9.28
CA LEU A 402 11.53 10.13 -9.12
C LEU A 402 12.48 10.65 -10.19
N ASP A 403 12.18 11.83 -10.75
CA ASP A 403 13.11 12.56 -11.60
C ASP A 403 14.16 13.32 -10.75
N ASP A 404 15.14 13.94 -11.44
CA ASP A 404 16.22 14.71 -10.79
C ASP A 404 15.71 15.94 -10.00
N ASP A 405 14.53 16.46 -10.33
CA ASP A 405 13.84 17.53 -9.61
C ASP A 405 13.03 17.00 -8.40
N GLY A 406 12.99 15.68 -8.21
CA GLY A 406 12.21 15.00 -7.16
C GLY A 406 10.71 15.00 -7.42
N LYS A 407 10.27 15.07 -8.68
CA LYS A 407 8.87 14.83 -9.07
C LYS A 407 8.64 13.34 -9.25
N ALA A 408 7.43 12.87 -8.96
CA ALA A 408 7.07 11.47 -9.13
C ALA A 408 6.68 11.19 -10.59
N LEU A 409 7.50 10.40 -11.27
CA LEU A 409 7.18 9.81 -12.57
C LEU A 409 6.20 8.68 -12.40
N GLY A 410 6.32 7.91 -11.32
CA GLY A 410 5.44 6.83 -10.94
C GLY A 410 5.48 6.59 -9.43
N ARG A 411 4.56 5.72 -8.97
CA ARG A 411 4.50 5.23 -7.59
C ARG A 411 4.06 3.76 -7.54
N PRO A 412 4.97 2.83 -7.20
CA PRO A 412 4.63 1.41 -7.07
C PRO A 412 3.60 1.16 -5.97
N VAL A 413 2.61 0.31 -6.24
CA VAL A 413 1.58 -0.10 -5.27
C VAL A 413 1.52 -1.62 -5.18
N GLY A 414 0.60 -2.26 -5.89
CA GLY A 414 0.45 -3.71 -5.93
C GLY A 414 1.56 -4.37 -6.71
N VAL A 415 1.97 -5.55 -6.25
CA VAL A 415 2.95 -6.42 -6.90
C VAL A 415 2.37 -7.83 -7.00
N ALA A 416 2.67 -8.56 -8.06
CA ALA A 416 2.23 -9.95 -8.26
C ALA A 416 3.20 -10.68 -9.20
N ILE A 417 3.29 -12.00 -9.09
CA ILE A 417 3.99 -12.85 -10.05
C ILE A 417 2.99 -13.37 -11.09
N ASP A 418 3.28 -13.17 -12.39
CA ASP A 418 2.46 -13.73 -13.46
C ASP A 418 2.74 -15.23 -13.69
N ASN A 419 1.90 -15.90 -14.48
CA ASN A 419 2.04 -17.32 -14.76
C ASN A 419 3.32 -17.67 -15.58
N ALA A 420 3.95 -16.69 -16.22
CA ALA A 420 5.24 -16.84 -16.89
C ALA A 420 6.42 -16.67 -15.92
N GLY A 421 6.18 -16.23 -14.68
CA GLY A 421 7.17 -16.00 -13.64
C GLY A 421 7.78 -14.61 -13.66
N ALA A 422 7.18 -13.66 -14.36
CA ALA A 422 7.58 -12.26 -14.33
C ALA A 422 6.91 -11.52 -13.14
N LEU A 423 7.55 -10.47 -12.64
CA LEU A 423 6.98 -9.58 -11.63
C LEU A 423 6.17 -8.48 -12.32
N LEU A 424 4.90 -8.39 -11.97
CA LEU A 424 4.01 -7.28 -12.33
C LEU A 424 3.98 -6.24 -11.23
N VAL A 425 3.98 -4.95 -11.60
CA VAL A 425 3.97 -3.82 -10.67
C VAL A 425 2.94 -2.80 -11.12
N ALA A 426 1.94 -2.52 -10.27
CA ALA A 426 0.98 -1.46 -10.49
C ALA A 426 1.59 -0.09 -10.12
N ASP A 427 1.47 0.88 -11.02
CA ASP A 427 1.97 2.24 -10.87
C ASP A 427 0.80 3.22 -11.03
N ASP A 428 0.30 3.75 -9.92
CA ASP A 428 -0.91 4.57 -9.88
C ASP A 428 -0.73 6.00 -10.41
N VAL A 429 0.48 6.55 -10.36
CA VAL A 429 0.82 7.85 -10.93
C VAL A 429 1.22 7.72 -12.40
N GLY A 430 1.96 6.67 -12.75
CA GLY A 430 2.34 6.37 -14.13
C GLY A 430 1.21 5.76 -14.96
N ASN A 431 0.08 5.38 -14.34
CA ASN A 431 -1.07 4.75 -15.02
C ASN A 431 -0.70 3.51 -15.84
N THR A 432 0.27 2.74 -15.33
CA THR A 432 0.91 1.63 -16.05
C THR A 432 1.03 0.41 -15.15
N ILE A 433 0.89 -0.77 -15.74
CA ILE A 433 1.39 -2.01 -15.15
C ILE A 433 2.73 -2.31 -15.80
N TRP A 434 3.79 -2.32 -14.99
CA TRP A 434 5.13 -2.70 -15.40
C TRP A 434 5.31 -4.20 -15.28
N ARG A 435 6.03 -4.79 -16.22
CA ARG A 435 6.41 -6.21 -16.21
C ARG A 435 7.93 -6.32 -16.18
N VAL A 436 8.45 -7.05 -15.18
CA VAL A 436 9.88 -7.27 -14.96
C VAL A 436 10.20 -8.72 -15.29
N THR A 437 11.18 -8.93 -16.13
CA THR A 437 11.66 -10.24 -16.55
C THR A 437 13.17 -10.36 -16.35
N SER A 438 13.69 -11.56 -16.37
CA SER A 438 15.13 -11.81 -16.48
C SER A 438 15.60 -11.40 -17.88
N LYS A 439 16.74 -10.72 -17.98
CA LYS A 439 17.39 -10.53 -19.28
C LYS A 439 17.72 -11.88 -19.87
N ALA A 440 17.42 -12.05 -21.16
CA ALA A 440 17.97 -13.18 -21.90
C ALA A 440 19.50 -13.05 -21.95
N ASP A 441 20.21 -14.18 -21.71
CA ASP A 441 21.67 -14.27 -21.83
C ASP A 441 22.14 -13.99 -23.28
#